data_5d5250602586f9f9c5d134a83445c22f
#
_entry.id   5d5250602586f9f9c5d134a83445c22f
#
_cell.length_a   1.000
_cell.length_b   1.000
_cell.length_c   1.000
_cell.angle_alpha   90.00
_cell.angle_beta   90.00
_cell.angle_gamma   90.00
#
_symmetry.space_group_name_H-M   'P 1'
#
loop_
_entity.id
_entity.type
_entity.pdbx_description
1 polymer ?
#
loop_
_entity_poly.entity_id
_entity_poly.type
_entity_poly.pdbx_seq_one_letter_code
_entity_poly.pdbx_strand_id
1 'polypeptide(L)'
;MEKLNTDIIVFLINLDRATKRLSEMEDRLSNIGIDYIRISAIDGKFYKYSEKEYCEKLYKRCCGKKTSSGEIGCYLSHYKSIEYFIKSGKEYALILEDDAVFNSDFVKILNKLVSISYFWDFVKFNTARDGGFGNIAVKGLFNGYKLYASLFPKTFSAAYLINTKAAKSLYAKLLPMYVPFDHEMIKFWKYDIRQYSIFPSPVSIESKDSFIGTYGKESLKFPFYKRISVLFYRIFTQIVRSINFYKLLKSPNKRKG
;
A
#
# COMPACT_ATOMS: atom_id res chain seq x y z
N MET A 1 1.02 19.55 -20.26
CA MET A 1 1.04 18.59 -19.11
C MET A 1 2.47 18.14 -18.88
N GLU A 2 2.88 17.97 -17.63
CA GLU A 2 4.18 17.42 -17.28
C GLU A 2 4.18 15.90 -17.59
N LYS A 3 5.23 15.43 -18.28
CA LYS A 3 5.36 13.98 -18.57
C LYS A 3 5.83 13.22 -17.33
N LEU A 4 5.31 12.01 -17.15
CA LEU A 4 5.78 11.11 -16.13
C LEU A 4 7.22 10.68 -16.40
N ASN A 5 8.03 10.56 -15.34
CA ASN A 5 9.40 10.04 -15.43
C ASN A 5 9.39 8.61 -16.01
N THR A 6 10.26 8.36 -16.98
CA THR A 6 10.32 7.09 -17.73
C THR A 6 10.79 5.90 -16.92
N ASP A 7 11.41 6.12 -15.74
CA ASP A 7 11.85 5.06 -14.84
C ASP A 7 10.73 4.50 -13.96
N ILE A 8 9.55 5.16 -13.98
CA ILE A 8 8.36 4.69 -13.30
C ILE A 8 7.55 3.79 -14.23
N ILE A 9 7.31 2.55 -13.83
CA ILE A 9 6.28 1.69 -14.42
C ILE A 9 5.00 1.82 -13.61
N VAL A 10 3.84 1.85 -14.27
CA VAL A 10 2.55 1.97 -13.59
C VAL A 10 1.76 0.68 -13.75
N PHE A 11 1.32 0.11 -12.63
CA PHE A 11 0.45 -1.06 -12.60
C PHE A 11 -0.92 -0.67 -12.05
N LEU A 12 -1.96 -1.06 -12.76
CA LEU A 12 -3.36 -0.93 -12.34
C LEU A 12 -3.92 -2.29 -11.99
N ILE A 13 -4.23 -2.50 -10.72
CA ILE A 13 -4.90 -3.71 -10.23
C ILE A 13 -6.41 -3.56 -10.44
N ASN A 14 -7.01 -4.43 -11.24
CA ASN A 14 -8.43 -4.40 -11.52
C ASN A 14 -8.98 -5.80 -11.74
N LEU A 15 -10.14 -6.14 -11.15
CA LEU A 15 -10.84 -7.40 -11.37
C LEU A 15 -11.44 -7.45 -12.78
N ASP A 16 -11.35 -8.60 -13.47
CA ASP A 16 -11.82 -8.75 -14.84
C ASP A 16 -13.31 -8.44 -15.01
N ARG A 17 -14.12 -8.71 -13.99
CA ARG A 17 -15.54 -8.37 -13.97
C ARG A 17 -15.84 -6.90 -13.67
N ALA A 18 -14.86 -6.12 -13.24
CA ALA A 18 -15.04 -4.69 -12.88
C ALA A 18 -14.76 -3.77 -14.07
N THR A 19 -15.38 -4.04 -15.22
CA THR A 19 -15.15 -3.34 -16.49
C THR A 19 -15.47 -1.85 -16.42
N LYS A 20 -16.54 -1.47 -15.70
CA LYS A 20 -16.90 -0.05 -15.51
C LYS A 20 -15.81 0.71 -14.73
N ARG A 21 -15.28 0.13 -13.66
CA ARG A 21 -14.19 0.75 -12.86
C ARG A 21 -12.91 0.84 -13.68
N LEU A 22 -12.65 -0.15 -14.55
CA LEU A 22 -11.53 -0.09 -15.50
C LEU A 22 -11.67 1.09 -16.43
N SER A 23 -12.80 1.24 -17.12
CA SER A 23 -13.03 2.36 -18.05
C SER A 23 -12.93 3.74 -17.36
N GLU A 24 -13.52 3.89 -16.17
CA GLU A 24 -13.40 5.13 -15.39
C GLU A 24 -11.92 5.44 -15.00
N MET A 25 -11.12 4.41 -14.71
CA MET A 25 -9.70 4.61 -14.41
C MET A 25 -8.87 4.89 -15.66
N GLU A 26 -9.20 4.27 -16.80
CA GLU A 26 -8.59 4.57 -18.10
C GLU A 26 -8.73 6.05 -18.44
N ASP A 27 -9.94 6.59 -18.30
CA ASP A 27 -10.20 8.03 -18.52
C ASP A 27 -9.37 8.90 -17.56
N ARG A 28 -9.29 8.54 -16.27
CA ARG A 28 -8.51 9.29 -15.28
C ARG A 28 -7.01 9.31 -15.60
N LEU A 29 -6.44 8.17 -15.98
CA LEU A 29 -5.01 8.04 -16.29
C LEU A 29 -4.68 8.75 -17.62
N SER A 30 -5.53 8.61 -18.63
CA SER A 30 -5.40 9.31 -19.92
C SER A 30 -5.42 10.83 -19.74
N ASN A 31 -6.34 11.35 -18.90
CA ASN A 31 -6.45 12.79 -18.63
C ASN A 31 -5.20 13.40 -17.97
N ILE A 32 -4.37 12.60 -17.32
CA ILE A 32 -3.09 13.04 -16.70
C ILE A 32 -1.87 12.52 -17.47
N GLY A 33 -2.06 11.87 -18.63
CA GLY A 33 -0.99 11.39 -19.51
C GLY A 33 -0.14 10.27 -18.92
N ILE A 34 -0.76 9.33 -18.19
CA ILE A 34 -0.09 8.17 -17.60
C ILE A 34 -0.45 6.89 -18.35
N ASP A 35 0.55 6.27 -18.97
CA ASP A 35 0.45 4.91 -19.49
C ASP A 35 0.57 3.89 -18.36
N TYR A 36 -0.16 2.79 -18.47
CA TYR A 36 -0.18 1.77 -17.43
C TYR A 36 -0.24 0.35 -18.00
N ILE A 37 0.14 -0.61 -17.17
CA ILE A 37 -0.03 -2.04 -17.41
C ILE A 37 -1.12 -2.54 -16.46
N ARG A 38 -2.20 -3.07 -17.03
CA ARG A 38 -3.26 -3.69 -16.24
C ARG A 38 -2.80 -5.01 -15.67
N ILE A 39 -2.97 -5.19 -14.37
CA ILE A 39 -2.83 -6.46 -13.67
C ILE A 39 -4.24 -7.01 -13.43
N SER A 40 -4.57 -8.11 -14.12
CA SER A 40 -5.80 -8.87 -13.79
C SER A 40 -5.70 -9.34 -12.35
N ALA A 41 -6.55 -8.74 -11.50
CA ALA A 41 -6.59 -9.02 -10.07
C ALA A 41 -7.07 -10.43 -9.80
N ILE A 42 -6.52 -11.05 -8.76
CA ILE A 42 -6.93 -12.38 -8.33
C ILE A 42 -8.31 -12.30 -7.68
N ASP A 43 -9.30 -12.93 -8.29
CA ASP A 43 -10.62 -13.07 -7.69
C ASP A 43 -10.60 -14.20 -6.67
N GLY A 44 -10.50 -13.81 -5.41
CA GLY A 44 -10.41 -14.77 -4.31
C GLY A 44 -11.63 -15.69 -4.14
N LYS A 45 -12.75 -15.42 -4.84
CA LYS A 45 -13.89 -16.33 -4.87
C LYS A 45 -13.60 -17.64 -5.62
N PHE A 46 -12.80 -17.53 -6.68
CA PHE A 46 -12.52 -18.64 -7.59
C PHE A 46 -11.08 -19.14 -7.45
N TYR A 47 -10.23 -18.39 -6.76
CA TYR A 47 -8.83 -18.74 -6.57
C TYR A 47 -8.65 -19.76 -5.44
N LYS A 48 -7.96 -20.85 -5.74
CA LYS A 48 -7.54 -21.85 -4.74
C LYS A 48 -6.13 -21.50 -4.25
N TYR A 49 -6.04 -20.97 -3.06
CA TYR A 49 -4.77 -20.62 -2.42
C TYR A 49 -4.17 -21.81 -1.66
N SER A 50 -2.86 -21.83 -1.58
CA SER A 50 -2.07 -22.80 -0.82
C SER A 50 -1.74 -22.28 0.57
N GLU A 51 -1.28 -23.16 1.48
CA GLU A 51 -0.78 -22.78 2.80
C GLU A 51 0.48 -21.89 2.73
N LYS A 52 1.24 -21.95 1.61
CA LYS A 52 2.37 -21.06 1.36
C LYS A 52 1.94 -19.63 1.04
N GLU A 53 0.70 -19.45 0.55
CA GLU A 53 0.15 -18.14 0.21
C GLU A 53 -0.68 -17.53 1.34
N TYR A 54 -1.38 -18.35 2.13
CA TYR A 54 -2.25 -17.88 3.20
C TYR A 54 -2.20 -18.80 4.42
N CYS A 55 -1.97 -18.22 5.60
CA CYS A 55 -1.97 -18.93 6.88
C CYS A 55 -3.19 -18.56 7.72
N GLU A 56 -4.25 -19.34 7.62
CA GLU A 56 -5.52 -19.11 8.33
C GLU A 56 -5.34 -19.03 9.85
N LYS A 57 -4.53 -19.94 10.43
CA LYS A 57 -4.26 -19.99 11.88
C LYS A 57 -3.67 -18.70 12.40
N LEU A 58 -2.65 -18.18 11.70
CA LEU A 58 -2.02 -16.91 12.07
C LEU A 58 -2.98 -15.74 11.82
N TYR A 59 -3.74 -15.73 10.72
CA TYR A 59 -4.70 -14.68 10.44
C TYR A 59 -5.75 -14.57 11.55
N LYS A 60 -6.35 -15.69 11.97
CA LYS A 60 -7.31 -15.73 13.08
C LYS A 60 -6.69 -15.20 14.38
N ARG A 61 -5.43 -15.54 14.65
CA ARG A 61 -4.70 -15.09 15.86
C ARG A 61 -4.39 -13.59 15.83
N CYS A 62 -4.01 -13.04 14.66
CA CYS A 62 -3.62 -11.64 14.53
C CYS A 62 -4.80 -10.69 14.31
N CYS A 63 -5.86 -11.15 13.63
CA CYS A 63 -7.01 -10.32 13.23
C CYS A 63 -8.27 -10.57 14.06
N GLY A 64 -8.42 -11.75 14.68
CA GLY A 64 -9.58 -12.11 15.50
C GLY A 64 -10.89 -12.20 14.69
N LYS A 65 -10.79 -12.56 13.43
CA LYS A 65 -11.90 -12.71 12.50
C LYS A 65 -11.60 -13.80 11.45
N LYS A 66 -12.62 -14.22 10.72
CA LYS A 66 -12.43 -14.99 9.48
C LYS A 66 -11.94 -14.05 8.38
N THR A 67 -11.12 -14.56 7.49
CA THR A 67 -10.70 -13.82 6.28
C THR A 67 -11.80 -13.90 5.23
N SER A 68 -12.03 -12.82 4.50
CA SER A 68 -12.85 -12.88 3.29
C SER A 68 -12.01 -13.30 2.08
N SER A 69 -12.63 -13.92 1.10
CA SER A 69 -11.99 -14.26 -0.17
C SER A 69 -11.45 -13.02 -0.90
N GLY A 70 -12.16 -11.89 -0.80
CA GLY A 70 -11.73 -10.60 -1.36
C GLY A 70 -10.44 -10.08 -0.72
N GLU A 71 -10.24 -10.25 0.60
CA GLU A 71 -8.99 -9.86 1.27
C GLU A 71 -7.80 -10.70 0.77
N ILE A 72 -8.00 -12.01 0.54
CA ILE A 72 -6.95 -12.88 -0.01
C ILE A 72 -6.63 -12.48 -1.45
N GLY A 73 -7.66 -12.29 -2.29
CA GLY A 73 -7.49 -11.86 -3.67
C GLY A 73 -6.77 -10.52 -3.79
N CYS A 74 -7.15 -9.53 -2.99
CA CYS A 74 -6.48 -8.24 -2.93
C CYS A 74 -4.98 -8.41 -2.55
N TYR A 75 -4.69 -9.14 -1.48
CA TYR A 75 -3.31 -9.37 -1.03
C TYR A 75 -2.45 -10.01 -2.12
N LEU A 76 -2.93 -11.07 -2.73
CA LEU A 76 -2.19 -11.79 -3.77
C LEU A 76 -2.07 -10.98 -5.07
N SER A 77 -3.02 -10.09 -5.37
CA SER A 77 -2.95 -9.18 -6.52
C SER A 77 -1.82 -8.15 -6.35
N HIS A 78 -1.66 -7.58 -5.15
CA HIS A 78 -0.52 -6.72 -4.85
C HIS A 78 0.80 -7.49 -4.89
N TYR A 79 0.85 -8.69 -4.35
CA TYR A 79 2.04 -9.55 -4.43
C TYR A 79 2.44 -9.83 -5.88
N LYS A 80 1.47 -10.18 -6.74
CA LYS A 80 1.66 -10.36 -8.18
C LYS A 80 2.18 -9.08 -8.86
N SER A 81 1.64 -7.91 -8.52
CA SER A 81 2.09 -6.63 -9.07
C SER A 81 3.55 -6.33 -8.71
N ILE A 82 3.97 -6.66 -7.48
CA ILE A 82 5.36 -6.52 -7.02
C ILE A 82 6.28 -7.48 -7.80
N GLU A 83 5.83 -8.71 -8.06
CA GLU A 83 6.58 -9.68 -8.88
C GLU A 83 6.80 -9.17 -10.30
N TYR A 84 5.75 -8.63 -10.95
CA TYR A 84 5.83 -8.04 -12.28
C TYR A 84 6.78 -6.83 -12.31
N PHE A 85 6.76 -6.01 -11.27
CA PHE A 85 7.70 -4.90 -11.14
C PHE A 85 9.16 -5.37 -11.10
N ILE A 86 9.47 -6.38 -10.29
CA ILE A 86 10.84 -6.92 -10.22
C ILE A 86 11.29 -7.44 -11.58
N LYS A 87 10.40 -8.09 -12.34
CA LYS A 87 10.69 -8.62 -13.68
C LYS A 87 10.80 -7.53 -14.75
N SER A 88 10.24 -6.36 -14.55
CA SER A 88 10.24 -5.25 -15.54
C SER A 88 11.60 -4.59 -15.72
N GLY A 89 12.50 -4.71 -14.74
CA GLY A 89 13.80 -4.03 -14.74
C GLY A 89 13.74 -2.51 -14.50
N LYS A 90 12.54 -1.94 -14.26
CA LYS A 90 12.37 -0.52 -13.94
C LYS A 90 12.84 -0.21 -12.52
N GLU A 91 13.14 1.06 -12.24
CA GLU A 91 13.62 1.49 -10.92
C GLU A 91 12.50 1.73 -9.92
N TYR A 92 11.34 2.21 -10.39
CA TYR A 92 10.19 2.55 -9.57
C TYR A 92 8.91 1.95 -10.13
N ALA A 93 8.00 1.56 -9.24
CA ALA A 93 6.64 1.16 -9.62
C ALA A 93 5.60 1.98 -8.86
N LEU A 94 4.68 2.57 -9.60
CA LEU A 94 3.43 3.09 -9.09
C LEU A 94 2.39 1.97 -9.17
N ILE A 95 1.84 1.56 -8.04
CA ILE A 95 0.80 0.53 -7.97
C ILE A 95 -0.50 1.19 -7.54
N LEU A 96 -1.55 0.99 -8.33
CA LEU A 96 -2.86 1.61 -8.20
C LEU A 96 -3.96 0.55 -8.10
N GLU A 97 -4.95 0.80 -7.23
CA GLU A 97 -6.25 0.13 -7.29
C GLU A 97 -7.22 0.93 -8.16
N ASP A 98 -8.27 0.29 -8.68
CA ASP A 98 -9.18 0.84 -9.68
C ASP A 98 -10.24 1.83 -9.12
N ASP A 99 -10.09 2.27 -7.87
CA ASP A 99 -10.92 3.29 -7.21
C ASP A 99 -10.13 4.56 -6.84
N ALA A 100 -8.87 4.66 -7.23
CA ALA A 100 -8.04 5.82 -6.96
C ALA A 100 -8.45 7.03 -7.82
N VAL A 101 -8.49 8.22 -7.21
CA VAL A 101 -8.77 9.51 -7.89
C VAL A 101 -7.62 10.46 -7.59
N PHE A 102 -7.06 11.05 -8.65
CA PHE A 102 -5.85 11.89 -8.58
C PHE A 102 -6.18 13.37 -8.65
N ASN A 103 -5.42 14.20 -7.96
CA ASN A 103 -5.45 15.64 -8.17
C ASN A 103 -4.47 16.08 -9.29
N SER A 104 -4.53 17.35 -9.68
CA SER A 104 -3.72 17.91 -10.77
C SER A 104 -2.20 17.90 -10.51
N ASP A 105 -1.76 17.82 -9.27
CA ASP A 105 -0.34 17.82 -8.90
C ASP A 105 0.28 16.42 -8.89
N PHE A 106 -0.52 15.36 -9.14
CA PHE A 106 -0.08 13.98 -8.92
C PHE A 106 1.18 13.62 -9.72
N VAL A 107 1.24 13.96 -11.02
CA VAL A 107 2.41 13.69 -11.88
C VAL A 107 3.65 14.45 -11.38
N LYS A 108 3.49 15.72 -11.00
CA LYS A 108 4.58 16.53 -10.44
C LYS A 108 5.13 15.92 -9.15
N ILE A 109 4.24 15.39 -8.31
CA ILE A 109 4.62 14.72 -7.07
C ILE A 109 5.44 13.46 -7.37
N LEU A 110 5.01 12.63 -8.33
CA LEU A 110 5.74 11.43 -8.73
C LEU A 110 7.16 11.77 -9.23
N ASN A 111 7.30 12.75 -10.12
CA ASN A 111 8.59 13.21 -10.63
C ASN A 111 9.46 13.79 -9.51
N LYS A 112 8.87 14.56 -8.58
CA LYS A 112 9.59 15.08 -7.42
C LYS A 112 10.08 13.97 -6.49
N LEU A 113 9.29 12.90 -6.30
CA LEU A 113 9.71 11.75 -5.50
C LEU A 113 10.90 11.04 -6.14
N VAL A 114 10.92 10.86 -7.46
CA VAL A 114 12.08 10.26 -8.15
C VAL A 114 13.34 11.10 -7.92
N SER A 115 13.24 12.44 -8.01
CA SER A 115 14.40 13.34 -7.79
C SER A 115 14.98 13.27 -6.37
N ILE A 116 14.25 12.72 -5.40
CA ILE A 116 14.69 12.51 -4.02
C ILE A 116 14.64 11.03 -3.62
N SER A 117 14.79 10.12 -4.57
CA SER A 117 14.68 8.67 -4.36
C SER A 117 15.65 8.11 -3.31
N TYR A 118 16.79 8.81 -3.09
CA TYR A 118 17.72 8.49 -2.00
C TYR A 118 17.09 8.59 -0.60
N PHE A 119 15.94 9.27 -0.46
CA PHE A 119 15.30 9.54 0.84
C PHE A 119 14.30 8.47 1.26
N TRP A 120 13.64 7.79 0.32
CA TRP A 120 12.54 6.86 0.57
C TRP A 120 12.73 5.52 -0.15
N ASP A 121 12.02 4.50 0.30
CA ASP A 121 11.92 3.20 -0.37
C ASP A 121 10.47 2.86 -0.72
N PHE A 122 9.49 3.44 0.03
CA PHE A 122 8.05 3.26 -0.15
C PHE A 122 7.30 4.55 0.23
N VAL A 123 6.41 5.03 -0.64
CA VAL A 123 5.59 6.21 -0.39
C VAL A 123 4.11 5.91 -0.62
N LYS A 124 3.28 6.18 0.38
CA LYS A 124 1.81 6.07 0.30
C LYS A 124 1.19 7.42 -0.01
N PHE A 125 0.16 7.44 -0.88
CA PHE A 125 -0.44 8.68 -1.36
C PHE A 125 -1.73 9.09 -0.64
N ASN A 126 -2.40 8.19 0.05
CA ASN A 126 -3.72 8.46 0.64
C ASN A 126 -3.77 8.17 2.14
N THR A 127 -3.04 8.90 2.97
CA THR A 127 -2.91 8.43 4.35
C THR A 127 -2.89 9.46 5.44
N ALA A 128 -2.36 10.64 5.24
CA ALA A 128 -2.16 11.55 6.36
C ALA A 128 -3.36 12.49 6.55
N ARG A 129 -3.77 12.71 7.81
CA ARG A 129 -4.39 13.97 8.19
C ARG A 129 -3.28 14.90 8.63
N ASP A 130 -3.30 16.14 8.15
CA ASP A 130 -2.35 17.17 8.59
C ASP A 130 -2.46 17.36 10.10
N GLY A 131 -1.32 17.43 10.78
CA GLY A 131 -1.27 17.71 12.22
C GLY A 131 -1.83 16.62 13.13
N GLY A 132 -2.13 15.40 12.63
CA GLY A 132 -2.57 14.28 13.47
C GLY A 132 -1.45 13.83 14.41
N PHE A 133 -1.81 13.51 15.66
CA PHE A 133 -0.88 12.99 16.67
C PHE A 133 -0.01 11.85 16.11
N GLY A 134 1.30 11.97 16.30
CA GLY A 134 2.28 10.97 15.85
C GLY A 134 2.66 11.05 14.36
N ASN A 135 2.26 12.11 13.63
CA ASN A 135 2.74 12.39 12.28
C ASN A 135 3.82 13.48 12.33
N ILE A 136 5.02 13.17 11.82
CA ILE A 136 6.15 14.09 11.78
C ILE A 136 6.55 14.35 10.34
N ALA A 137 6.51 15.62 9.92
CA ALA A 137 7.01 16.02 8.61
C ALA A 137 8.53 15.86 8.56
N VAL A 138 9.02 15.08 7.60
CA VAL A 138 10.45 14.76 7.48
C VAL A 138 11.12 15.38 6.26
N LYS A 139 10.34 15.73 5.22
CA LYS A 139 10.84 16.35 4.00
C LYS A 139 9.75 17.17 3.30
N GLY A 140 10.04 18.42 3.01
CA GLY A 140 9.21 19.25 2.14
C GLY A 140 9.40 18.86 0.67
N LEU A 141 8.34 18.97 -0.12
CA LEU A 141 8.36 18.76 -1.57
C LEU A 141 8.16 20.11 -2.29
N PHE A 142 6.91 20.47 -2.59
CA PHE A 142 6.50 21.76 -3.19
C PHE A 142 5.03 22.02 -2.85
N ASN A 143 4.53 23.24 -3.04
CA ASN A 143 3.12 23.62 -2.86
C ASN A 143 2.48 23.11 -1.55
N GLY A 144 3.24 23.08 -0.45
CA GLY A 144 2.75 22.59 0.82
C GLY A 144 2.78 21.06 0.99
N TYR A 145 3.05 20.29 -0.06
CA TYR A 145 3.23 18.84 0.06
C TYR A 145 4.48 18.49 0.84
N LYS A 146 4.35 17.53 1.75
CA LYS A 146 5.45 17.04 2.58
C LYS A 146 5.38 15.53 2.73
N LEU A 147 6.54 14.89 2.91
CA LEU A 147 6.63 13.50 3.38
C LEU A 147 6.53 13.46 4.90
N TYR A 148 5.75 12.52 5.39
CA TYR A 148 5.53 12.29 6.81
C TYR A 148 5.93 10.88 7.22
N ALA A 149 6.66 10.77 8.31
CA ALA A 149 6.76 9.55 9.08
C ALA A 149 5.56 9.49 10.04
N SER A 150 4.90 8.32 10.14
CA SER A 150 3.69 8.16 10.95
C SER A 150 3.87 7.08 12.01
N LEU A 151 3.65 7.43 13.28
CA LEU A 151 3.59 6.47 14.38
C LEU A 151 2.30 5.65 14.35
N PHE A 152 1.20 6.26 13.86
CA PHE A 152 -0.12 5.63 13.69
C PHE A 152 -0.57 5.72 12.22
N PRO A 153 0.12 5.01 11.30
CA PRO A 153 -0.20 5.10 9.88
C PRO A 153 -1.59 4.53 9.60
N LYS A 154 -2.32 5.18 8.71
CA LYS A 154 -3.60 4.65 8.23
C LYS A 154 -3.39 3.46 7.30
N THR A 155 -4.34 2.55 7.38
CA THR A 155 -4.39 1.34 6.56
C THR A 155 -5.18 1.62 5.28
N PHE A 156 -4.48 1.97 4.19
CA PHE A 156 -5.02 2.06 2.83
C PHE A 156 -3.91 1.69 1.85
N SER A 157 -4.27 1.08 0.73
CA SER A 157 -3.32 0.61 -0.29
C SER A 157 -3.68 1.05 -1.71
N ALA A 158 -4.69 1.92 -1.88
CA ALA A 158 -5.22 2.28 -3.19
C ALA A 158 -4.19 2.90 -4.16
N ALA A 159 -3.15 3.56 -3.62
CA ALA A 159 -2.05 4.09 -4.43
C ALA A 159 -0.76 4.19 -3.61
N TYR A 160 0.34 3.66 -4.18
CA TYR A 160 1.67 3.78 -3.57
C TYR A 160 2.79 3.66 -4.60
N LEU A 161 3.92 4.30 -4.32
CA LEU A 161 5.16 4.24 -5.11
C LEU A 161 6.22 3.47 -4.35
N ILE A 162 6.90 2.54 -5.02
CA ILE A 162 7.99 1.72 -4.44
C ILE A 162 9.21 1.72 -5.34
N ASN A 163 10.39 1.60 -4.75
CA ASN A 163 11.62 1.34 -5.47
C ASN A 163 11.95 -0.17 -5.51
N THR A 164 12.94 -0.54 -6.31
CA THR A 164 13.39 -1.93 -6.47
C THR A 164 13.82 -2.56 -5.14
N LYS A 165 14.45 -1.80 -4.23
CA LYS A 165 14.84 -2.30 -2.90
C LYS A 165 13.62 -2.73 -2.09
N ALA A 166 12.60 -1.87 -2.02
CA ALA A 166 11.35 -2.19 -1.32
C ALA A 166 10.64 -3.39 -1.95
N ALA A 167 10.56 -3.43 -3.28
CA ALA A 167 9.93 -4.52 -4.01
C ALA A 167 10.57 -5.88 -3.70
N LYS A 168 11.91 -5.98 -3.77
CA LYS A 168 12.64 -7.22 -3.45
C LYS A 168 12.43 -7.66 -2.01
N SER A 169 12.46 -6.73 -1.05
CA SER A 169 12.24 -7.05 0.35
C SER A 169 10.79 -7.48 0.63
N LEU A 170 9.81 -6.82 0.01
CA LEU A 170 8.41 -7.19 0.10
C LEU A 170 8.15 -8.56 -0.51
N TYR A 171 8.62 -8.80 -1.73
CA TYR A 171 8.44 -10.08 -2.43
C TYR A 171 8.96 -11.27 -1.60
N ALA A 172 10.13 -11.11 -0.98
CA ALA A 172 10.75 -12.16 -0.17
C ALA A 172 10.02 -12.47 1.15
N LYS A 173 9.20 -11.54 1.69
CA LYS A 173 8.67 -11.63 3.06
C LYS A 173 7.16 -11.46 3.19
N LEU A 174 6.44 -11.17 2.11
CA LEU A 174 5.00 -10.97 2.15
C LEU A 174 4.24 -12.26 2.44
N LEU A 175 4.65 -13.37 1.86
CA LEU A 175 3.99 -14.66 2.03
C LEU A 175 4.51 -15.46 3.23
N PRO A 176 3.65 -16.28 3.87
CA PRO A 176 2.22 -16.34 3.67
C PRO A 176 1.48 -15.12 4.25
N MET A 177 0.34 -14.75 3.65
CA MET A 177 -0.58 -13.75 4.20
C MET A 177 -1.12 -14.19 5.56
N TYR A 178 -1.06 -13.31 6.57
CA TYR A 178 -1.66 -13.51 7.90
C TYR A 178 -2.31 -12.27 8.48
N VAL A 179 -2.34 -11.17 7.72
CA VAL A 179 -3.12 -9.96 7.96
C VAL A 179 -3.51 -9.36 6.61
N PRO A 180 -4.52 -8.47 6.50
CA PRO A 180 -4.82 -7.75 5.26
C PRO A 180 -3.60 -6.98 4.73
N PHE A 181 -3.54 -6.77 3.40
CA PHE A 181 -2.38 -6.15 2.74
C PHE A 181 -2.05 -4.77 3.30
N ASP A 182 -3.05 -3.93 3.49
CA ASP A 182 -2.90 -2.58 4.05
C ASP A 182 -2.37 -2.58 5.49
N HIS A 183 -2.73 -3.58 6.30
CA HIS A 183 -2.17 -3.83 7.63
C HIS A 183 -0.74 -4.37 7.58
N GLU A 184 -0.40 -5.12 6.54
CA GLU A 184 0.98 -5.58 6.33
C GLU A 184 1.88 -4.42 5.93
N MET A 185 1.41 -3.55 5.04
CA MET A 185 2.18 -2.40 4.53
C MET A 185 2.53 -1.34 5.57
N ILE A 186 1.92 -1.35 6.74
CA ILE A 186 2.32 -0.45 7.84
C ILE A 186 3.43 -1.00 8.72
N LYS A 187 4.00 -2.17 8.39
CA LYS A 187 5.09 -2.83 9.12
C LYS A 187 6.44 -2.61 8.43
N PHE A 188 6.78 -1.37 8.11
CA PHE A 188 7.99 -1.00 7.37
C PHE A 188 9.28 -1.63 7.94
N TRP A 189 9.34 -1.81 9.27
CA TRP A 189 10.48 -2.42 9.95
C TRP A 189 10.70 -3.90 9.59
N LYS A 190 9.63 -4.64 9.27
CA LYS A 190 9.73 -6.05 8.83
C LYS A 190 10.52 -6.16 7.53
N TYR A 191 10.45 -5.15 6.70
CA TYR A 191 11.04 -5.10 5.37
C TYR A 191 12.34 -4.31 5.30
N ASP A 192 12.75 -3.68 6.38
CA ASP A 192 13.90 -2.75 6.42
C ASP A 192 13.82 -1.67 5.34
N ILE A 193 12.65 -1.05 5.21
CA ILE A 193 12.38 0.01 4.24
C ILE A 193 12.03 1.33 4.91
N ARG A 194 12.40 2.43 4.25
CA ARG A 194 12.01 3.78 4.65
C ARG A 194 10.66 4.10 4.02
N GLN A 195 9.63 4.01 4.85
CA GLN A 195 8.27 4.25 4.43
C GLN A 195 7.77 5.60 4.92
N TYR A 196 7.18 6.35 4.00
CA TYR A 196 6.57 7.64 4.27
C TYR A 196 5.18 7.73 3.65
N SER A 197 4.42 8.72 4.12
CA SER A 197 3.14 9.12 3.53
C SER A 197 3.24 10.55 3.04
N ILE A 198 2.45 10.91 2.05
CA ILE A 198 2.37 12.27 1.53
C ILE A 198 1.16 12.99 2.11
N PHE A 199 1.35 14.27 2.45
CA PHE A 199 0.24 15.16 2.81
C PHE A 199 0.52 16.58 2.29
N PRO A 200 -0.50 17.31 1.79
CA PRO A 200 -1.88 16.86 1.55
C PRO A 200 -1.95 15.60 0.70
N SER A 201 -3.03 14.81 0.82
CA SER A 201 -3.16 13.57 0.02
C SER A 201 -3.43 13.91 -1.44
N PRO A 202 -2.55 13.53 -2.39
CA PRO A 202 -2.79 13.75 -3.81
C PRO A 202 -3.74 12.71 -4.43
N VAL A 203 -4.10 11.68 -3.66
CA VAL A 203 -5.00 10.62 -4.06
C VAL A 203 -6.13 10.50 -3.06
N SER A 204 -7.36 10.48 -3.55
CA SER A 204 -8.57 10.11 -2.82
C SER A 204 -9.11 8.78 -3.33
N ILE A 205 -10.07 8.21 -2.61
CA ILE A 205 -10.76 6.97 -3.01
C ILE A 205 -12.19 7.33 -3.34
N GLU A 206 -12.67 6.86 -4.48
CA GLU A 206 -14.09 6.98 -4.80
C GLU A 206 -14.88 5.98 -3.95
N SER A 207 -15.83 6.48 -3.13
CA SER A 207 -16.63 5.67 -2.21
C SER A 207 -17.77 4.94 -2.92
N LYS A 208 -17.52 4.35 -4.09
CA LYS A 208 -18.46 3.43 -4.73
C LYS A 208 -18.26 2.05 -4.11
N ASP A 209 -19.34 1.26 -4.02
CA ASP A 209 -19.40 -0.04 -3.38
C ASP A 209 -18.11 -0.86 -3.44
N SER A 210 -17.44 -0.97 -2.30
CA SER A 210 -16.25 -1.80 -2.16
C SER A 210 -16.64 -3.27 -2.39
N PHE A 211 -16.09 -3.91 -3.41
CA PHE A 211 -16.29 -5.35 -3.64
C PHE A 211 -15.83 -6.21 -2.45
N ILE A 212 -14.97 -5.69 -1.60
CA ILE A 212 -14.49 -6.37 -0.38
C ILE A 212 -15.56 -6.32 0.72
N GLY A 213 -16.36 -5.24 0.80
CA GLY A 213 -17.37 -5.02 1.84
C GLY A 213 -18.76 -5.63 1.55
N THR A 214 -19.05 -5.98 0.30
CA THR A 214 -20.38 -6.46 -0.12
C THR A 214 -20.63 -7.94 0.22
N TYR A 215 -19.59 -8.67 0.65
CA TYR A 215 -19.70 -10.09 0.99
C TYR A 215 -20.01 -10.32 2.47
N GLY A 216 -21.31 -10.29 2.78
CA GLY A 216 -21.90 -10.75 4.02
C GLY A 216 -21.90 -9.70 5.13
N LYS A 217 -23.09 -9.23 5.47
CA LYS A 217 -23.35 -8.42 6.68
C LYS A 217 -23.06 -9.19 7.98
N GLU A 218 -22.60 -10.42 7.93
CA GLU A 218 -22.18 -11.19 9.09
C GLU A 218 -20.86 -10.65 9.61
N SER A 219 -20.84 -10.26 10.88
CA SER A 219 -19.62 -9.91 11.59
C SER A 219 -18.66 -11.09 11.55
N LEU A 220 -17.64 -11.02 10.68
CA LEU A 220 -16.56 -12.03 10.61
C LEU A 220 -15.73 -12.08 11.90
N LYS A 221 -15.96 -11.18 12.84
CA LYS A 221 -15.23 -11.05 14.10
C LYS A 221 -15.62 -12.13 15.09
N PHE A 222 -14.63 -12.73 15.71
CA PHE A 222 -14.85 -13.67 16.80
C PHE A 222 -15.32 -12.97 18.09
N PRO A 223 -16.01 -13.68 19.01
CA PRO A 223 -16.32 -13.19 20.35
C PRO A 223 -15.10 -12.64 21.07
N PHE A 224 -15.31 -11.71 21.99
CA PHE A 224 -14.23 -10.98 22.70
C PHE A 224 -13.20 -11.92 23.35
N TYR A 225 -13.65 -12.97 24.05
CA TYR A 225 -12.77 -13.92 24.74
C TYR A 225 -11.83 -14.70 23.80
N LYS A 226 -12.20 -14.88 22.52
CA LYS A 226 -11.32 -15.48 21.48
C LYS A 226 -10.36 -14.48 20.84
N ARG A 227 -10.42 -13.20 21.24
CA ARG A 227 -9.63 -12.12 20.65
C ARG A 227 -8.51 -11.60 21.54
N ILE A 228 -8.23 -12.27 22.68
CA ILE A 228 -7.15 -11.89 23.61
C ILE A 228 -5.80 -11.88 22.86
N SER A 229 -5.53 -12.86 22.01
CA SER A 229 -4.31 -12.92 21.20
C SER A 229 -4.15 -11.70 20.28
N VAL A 230 -5.25 -11.12 19.79
CA VAL A 230 -5.24 -9.91 18.95
C VAL A 230 -4.75 -8.70 19.75
N LEU A 231 -5.16 -8.60 21.01
CA LEU A 231 -4.71 -7.50 21.89
C LEU A 231 -3.18 -7.55 22.07
N PHE A 232 -2.65 -8.72 22.44
CA PHE A 232 -1.20 -8.90 22.57
C PHE A 232 -0.46 -8.62 21.26
N TYR A 233 -0.97 -9.13 20.14
CA TYR A 233 -0.39 -8.86 18.82
C TYR A 233 -0.36 -7.36 18.50
N ARG A 234 -1.44 -6.62 18.77
CA ARG A 234 -1.52 -5.17 18.53
C ARG A 234 -0.55 -4.40 19.43
N ILE A 235 -0.50 -4.72 20.72
CA ILE A 235 0.43 -4.08 21.67
C ILE A 235 1.87 -4.32 21.21
N PHE A 236 2.25 -5.57 20.94
CA PHE A 236 3.58 -5.92 20.46
C PHE A 236 3.93 -5.18 19.16
N THR A 237 3.02 -5.21 18.17
CA THR A 237 3.23 -4.51 16.89
C THR A 237 3.38 -3.02 17.10
N GLN A 238 2.64 -2.40 18.02
CA GLN A 238 2.74 -0.97 18.32
C GLN A 238 4.07 -0.62 18.98
N ILE A 239 4.54 -1.43 19.93
CA ILE A 239 5.85 -1.24 20.58
C ILE A 239 6.96 -1.30 19.54
N VAL A 240 6.99 -2.35 18.71
CA VAL A 240 8.00 -2.52 17.67
C VAL A 240 7.95 -1.36 16.66
N ARG A 241 6.75 -0.93 16.28
CA ARG A 241 6.56 0.24 15.42
C ARG A 241 7.15 1.49 16.05
N SER A 242 6.85 1.77 17.32
CA SER A 242 7.34 2.95 18.02
C SER A 242 8.86 3.00 18.03
N ILE A 243 9.53 1.90 18.38
CA ILE A 243 11.00 1.81 18.37
C ILE A 243 11.56 2.11 16.98
N ASN A 244 10.99 1.51 15.93
CA ASN A 244 11.49 1.68 14.56
C ASN A 244 11.11 3.05 13.97
N PHE A 245 10.00 3.64 14.39
CA PHE A 245 9.65 5.02 14.04
C PHE A 245 10.73 6.00 14.52
N TYR A 246 11.16 5.92 15.77
CA TYR A 246 12.26 6.75 16.28
C TYR A 246 13.58 6.50 15.55
N LYS A 247 13.89 5.25 15.18
CA LYS A 247 15.06 4.94 14.34
C LYS A 247 14.96 5.59 12.96
N LEU A 248 13.77 5.54 12.33
CA LEU A 248 13.51 6.15 11.03
C LEU A 248 13.73 7.67 11.08
N LEU A 249 13.29 8.33 12.16
CA LEU A 249 13.49 9.78 12.34
C LEU A 249 14.96 10.17 12.55
N LYS A 250 15.73 9.33 13.24
CA LYS A 250 17.17 9.59 13.51
C LYS A 250 18.09 9.28 12.32
N SER A 251 17.62 8.58 11.30
CA SER A 251 18.44 8.11 10.17
C SER A 251 18.00 8.61 8.79
N PRO A 252 17.46 9.84 8.61
CA PRO A 252 16.99 10.28 7.30
C PRO A 252 18.10 10.44 6.26
N ASN A 253 19.40 10.51 6.66
CA ASN A 253 20.51 10.88 5.79
C ASN A 253 21.71 9.90 5.74
N LYS A 254 21.67 8.72 6.35
CA LYS A 254 22.86 7.86 6.49
C LYS A 254 23.27 7.05 5.24
N ARG A 255 22.70 7.29 4.07
CA ARG A 255 23.17 6.68 2.82
C ARG A 255 23.43 7.74 1.75
N LYS A 256 24.42 8.63 2.02
CA LYS A 256 25.24 9.24 1.00
C LYS A 256 26.53 8.40 1.00
N GLY A 257 26.66 7.52 0.05
CA GLY A 257 27.81 6.66 -0.18
C GLY A 257 27.43 5.62 -1.18
#